data_f0ae920825989cb3a7534a275e9a8262
#
_entry.id   f0ae920825989cb3a7534a275e9a8262
#
_cell.length_a   1.000
_cell.length_b   1.000
_cell.length_c   1.000
_cell.angle_alpha   90.00
_cell.angle_beta   90.00
_cell.angle_gamma   90.00
#
_symmetry.space_group_name_H-M   'P 1'
#
loop_
_entity.id
_entity.type
_entity.pdbx_description
1 polymer ?
#
loop_
_entity_poly.entity_id
_entity_poly.type
_entity_poly.pdbx_seq_one_letter_code
_entity_poly.pdbx_strand_id
1 'polypeptide(L)'
;MQRSDMRYYELAICGLYLDNLTFHSFDEIKPLTQVLVDLRTKKNLKAIVLKECQKPDFKTVEVKEITEYFLTPLQFELANFIVYYYTSKLGFVLGFFETSPKYECQKMFFKDTPKLSNQQQNALSFLQKENNSLLFADTGSGKTEIYISLIKECLEQGKQALLLMPEIALTPQMQKRLEVYFKDNFFLWHSKISKKKKQEYLERFCKGEVLLVAGARSALFLPFRNLGLIVVDEEHDNSYKASNQPFINARDLALFLGQKNNIKVVLGSATPSLTSFYKQKSFRLKGTFFESKKHFLYDENELGITPMLLSELEKSLKHQKQAIVFLPTRANFRQIICKDCGETIKCPFCSIAMSMHKKKNILKCHYCNYTSLIEQNCPSCKGEMLEARKMGTAELLELLQNALPLAKIAKFDSDEITSVKKLNTILKDFNENKIDILIGTSMLAKGHDYHSVDLSVILGLDEYLLRPSFRASEETLALAMQVAGRAGRKGEARVLLQTKNRAFFERYIEDYDAFLKDELENRKDLYPPFKRLLRVLIEDKDQKNAQKLCEKFASQFRNIKQVELVGYGICGVEMLHGKYRFYLLLRSENHKALVAIENYILQFKNASADIDPIDFA
;
A
#
# COMPACT_ATOMS: atom_id res chain seq x y z
N MET A 1 -13.48 47.82 29.33
CA MET A 1 -13.52 46.66 28.45
C MET A 1 -14.72 45.80 28.83
N GLN A 2 -15.78 45.83 28.03
CA GLN A 2 -16.92 44.92 28.20
C GLN A 2 -16.38 43.50 28.08
N ARG A 3 -16.56 42.66 29.11
CA ARG A 3 -16.32 41.21 29.00
C ARG A 3 -17.26 40.71 27.90
N SER A 4 -16.70 40.25 26.76
CA SER A 4 -17.46 39.54 25.74
C SER A 4 -18.16 38.35 26.41
N ASP A 5 -19.40 38.08 26.02
CA ASP A 5 -20.18 36.96 26.56
C ASP A 5 -19.46 35.65 26.32
N MET A 6 -19.41 34.79 27.33
CA MET A 6 -18.78 33.48 27.26
C MET A 6 -19.54 32.60 26.24
N ARG A 7 -18.83 32.13 25.19
CA ARG A 7 -19.34 31.29 24.14
C ARG A 7 -18.85 29.86 24.33
N TYR A 8 -19.61 28.87 23.89
CA TYR A 8 -19.31 27.47 24.04
C TYR A 8 -19.15 26.80 22.67
N TYR A 9 -18.14 25.97 22.55
CA TYR A 9 -17.77 25.33 21.28
C TYR A 9 -17.59 23.83 21.43
N GLU A 10 -18.11 23.08 20.48
CA GLU A 10 -17.83 21.65 20.32
C GLU A 10 -16.52 21.49 19.55
N LEU A 11 -15.56 20.77 20.14
CA LEU A 11 -14.21 20.55 19.61
C LEU A 11 -13.92 19.06 19.39
N ALA A 12 -13.23 18.75 18.29
CA ALA A 12 -12.63 17.44 18.07
C ALA A 12 -11.12 17.49 18.35
N ILE A 13 -10.65 16.71 19.32
CA ILE A 13 -9.23 16.72 19.74
C ILE A 13 -8.41 15.87 18.79
N CYS A 14 -7.48 16.47 18.06
CA CYS A 14 -6.70 15.80 17.02
C CYS A 14 -5.84 14.64 17.57
N GLY A 15 -5.93 13.47 16.92
CA GLY A 15 -5.15 12.27 17.25
C GLY A 15 -5.63 11.49 18.47
N LEU A 16 -6.74 11.88 19.10
CA LEU A 16 -7.33 11.14 20.22
C LEU A 16 -8.62 10.41 19.82
N TYR A 17 -8.73 9.17 20.25
CA TYR A 17 -9.92 8.33 20.03
C TYR A 17 -10.99 8.63 21.09
N LEU A 18 -11.51 9.87 21.07
CA LEU A 18 -12.51 10.39 22.00
C LEU A 18 -13.69 10.96 21.20
N ASP A 19 -14.84 11.07 21.88
CA ASP A 19 -15.95 11.87 21.39
C ASP A 19 -15.60 13.36 21.44
N ASN A 20 -16.36 14.19 20.74
CA ASN A 20 -16.17 15.63 20.76
C ASN A 20 -16.42 16.18 22.17
N LEU A 21 -15.65 17.18 22.55
CA LEU A 21 -15.71 17.78 23.88
C LEU A 21 -16.13 19.24 23.78
N THR A 22 -16.79 19.77 24.85
CA THR A 22 -17.21 21.18 24.91
C THR A 22 -16.20 21.99 25.70
N PHE A 23 -15.78 23.12 25.10
CA PHE A 23 -14.91 24.13 25.69
C PHE A 23 -15.60 25.49 25.61
N HIS A 24 -15.08 26.50 26.33
CA HIS A 24 -15.55 27.85 26.19
C HIS A 24 -14.43 28.83 25.80
N SER A 25 -14.82 29.97 25.22
CA SER A 25 -13.94 31.07 24.90
C SER A 25 -14.70 32.38 25.08
N PHE A 26 -13.99 33.45 25.38
CA PHE A 26 -14.52 34.82 25.35
C PHE A 26 -14.43 35.45 23.96
N ASP A 27 -13.59 34.89 23.10
CA ASP A 27 -13.45 35.31 21.71
C ASP A 27 -14.33 34.45 20.79
N GLU A 28 -14.80 35.08 19.72
CA GLU A 28 -15.53 34.36 18.66
C GLU A 28 -14.58 33.48 17.84
N ILE A 29 -14.88 32.21 17.75
CA ILE A 29 -14.07 31.25 16.99
C ILE A 29 -14.88 30.68 15.82
N LYS A 30 -14.37 30.86 14.62
CA LYS A 30 -15.01 30.32 13.41
C LYS A 30 -14.88 28.79 13.34
N PRO A 31 -15.88 28.09 12.79
CA PRO A 31 -15.75 26.65 12.53
C PRO A 31 -14.50 26.33 11.70
N LEU A 32 -13.95 25.13 11.91
CA LEU A 32 -12.73 24.59 11.30
C LEU A 32 -11.43 25.31 11.70
N THR A 33 -11.49 26.28 12.62
CA THR A 33 -10.28 26.88 13.22
C THR A 33 -9.57 25.85 14.11
N GLN A 34 -8.26 25.76 14.00
CA GLN A 34 -7.42 25.00 14.94
C GLN A 34 -7.21 25.84 16.21
N VAL A 35 -7.39 25.18 17.33
CA VAL A 35 -7.13 25.77 18.66
C VAL A 35 -6.21 24.84 19.46
N LEU A 36 -5.56 25.39 20.49
CA LEU A 36 -4.85 24.61 21.49
C LEU A 36 -5.71 24.51 22.76
N VAL A 37 -5.78 23.31 23.31
CA VAL A 37 -6.53 23.02 24.53
C VAL A 37 -5.72 22.17 25.49
N ASP A 38 -6.05 22.27 26.77
CA ASP A 38 -5.48 21.42 27.81
C ASP A 38 -6.53 20.41 28.31
N LEU A 39 -6.16 19.14 28.38
CA LEU A 39 -6.87 18.11 29.13
C LEU A 39 -6.16 17.85 30.48
N ARG A 40 -6.82 17.13 31.40
CA ARG A 40 -6.26 16.89 32.75
C ARG A 40 -4.81 16.41 32.75
N THR A 41 -4.47 15.50 31.84
CA THR A 41 -3.16 14.83 31.79
C THR A 41 -2.29 15.23 30.60
N LYS A 42 -2.85 15.94 29.61
CA LYS A 42 -2.16 16.31 28.36
C LYS A 42 -2.38 17.79 28.09
N LYS A 43 -1.29 18.51 27.79
CA LYS A 43 -1.32 19.94 27.51
C LYS A 43 -0.99 20.25 26.06
N ASN A 44 -1.41 21.41 25.59
CA ASN A 44 -1.16 21.94 24.24
C ASN A 44 -1.64 20.96 23.13
N LEU A 45 -2.80 20.36 23.32
CA LEU A 45 -3.39 19.50 22.32
C LEU A 45 -4.03 20.33 21.21
N LYS A 46 -3.76 19.97 19.96
CA LYS A 46 -4.46 20.53 18.81
C LYS A 46 -5.90 20.04 18.80
N ALA A 47 -6.83 20.93 18.56
CA ALA A 47 -8.24 20.62 18.39
C ALA A 47 -8.83 21.45 17.24
N ILE A 48 -9.87 20.95 16.62
CA ILE A 48 -10.62 21.66 15.56
C ILE A 48 -12.00 22.04 16.10
N VAL A 49 -12.34 23.32 15.97
CA VAL A 49 -13.67 23.84 16.31
C VAL A 49 -14.66 23.34 15.27
N LEU A 50 -15.71 22.67 15.73
CA LEU A 50 -16.75 22.13 14.85
C LEU A 50 -17.91 23.11 14.69
N LYS A 51 -18.44 23.58 15.80
CA LYS A 51 -19.56 24.52 15.85
C LYS A 51 -19.64 25.19 17.21
N GLU A 52 -20.32 26.32 17.26
CA GLU A 52 -20.81 26.92 18.50
C GLU A 52 -22.00 26.09 19.04
N CYS A 53 -22.10 25.95 20.36
CA CYS A 53 -23.14 25.18 21.03
C CYS A 53 -23.70 25.96 22.25
N GLN A 54 -24.82 25.48 22.78
CA GLN A 54 -25.41 26.05 23.99
C GLN A 54 -24.55 25.74 25.21
N LYS A 55 -24.72 26.55 26.25
CA LYS A 55 -24.07 26.33 27.54
C LYS A 55 -24.44 24.94 28.09
N PRO A 56 -23.44 24.09 28.36
CA PRO A 56 -23.72 22.77 28.92
C PRO A 56 -24.01 22.86 30.46
N ASP A 57 -24.58 21.78 31.01
CA ASP A 57 -24.89 21.65 32.44
C ASP A 57 -23.67 21.33 33.31
N PHE A 58 -22.50 21.17 32.69
CA PHE A 58 -21.25 20.82 33.36
C PHE A 58 -20.20 21.93 33.18
N LYS A 59 -19.18 21.92 34.05
CA LYS A 59 -18.07 22.88 34.02
C LYS A 59 -17.17 22.60 32.81
N THR A 60 -16.98 23.59 31.97
CA THR A 60 -16.09 23.55 30.79
C THR A 60 -14.72 24.14 31.09
N VAL A 61 -13.75 23.86 30.24
CA VAL A 61 -12.40 24.45 30.26
C VAL A 61 -12.30 25.47 29.15
N GLU A 62 -11.54 26.55 29.40
CA GLU A 62 -11.27 27.57 28.40
C GLU A 62 -10.34 27.10 27.31
N VAL A 63 -10.57 27.55 26.08
CA VAL A 63 -9.65 27.38 24.96
C VAL A 63 -8.36 28.16 25.28
N LYS A 64 -7.23 27.46 25.23
CA LYS A 64 -5.94 28.05 25.64
C LYS A 64 -5.41 29.07 24.64
N GLU A 65 -5.54 28.75 23.34
CA GLU A 65 -5.01 29.56 22.25
C GLU A 65 -5.81 29.32 20.97
N ILE A 66 -6.16 30.42 20.30
CA ILE A 66 -6.77 30.39 18.97
C ILE A 66 -5.67 30.63 17.96
N THR A 67 -5.43 29.67 17.07
CA THR A 67 -4.36 29.75 16.08
C THR A 67 -4.87 30.34 14.75
N GLU A 68 -3.95 30.78 13.89
CA GLU A 68 -4.25 31.21 12.52
C GLU A 68 -4.46 30.04 11.53
N TYR A 69 -4.37 28.79 12.00
CA TYR A 69 -4.46 27.59 11.19
C TYR A 69 -5.90 27.09 11.10
N PHE A 70 -6.24 26.56 9.92
CA PHE A 70 -7.58 26.07 9.61
C PHE A 70 -7.52 24.70 8.95
N LEU A 71 -8.53 23.90 9.23
CA LEU A 71 -8.85 22.72 8.43
C LEU A 71 -9.62 23.19 7.18
N THR A 72 -9.25 22.71 6.00
CA THR A 72 -9.99 23.08 4.79
C THR A 72 -11.35 22.38 4.73
N PRO A 73 -12.37 22.94 4.05
CA PRO A 73 -13.66 22.25 3.86
C PRO A 73 -13.50 20.88 3.22
N LEU A 74 -12.59 20.74 2.23
CA LEU A 74 -12.25 19.48 1.58
C LEU A 74 -11.73 18.42 2.57
N GLN A 75 -10.84 18.84 3.46
CA GLN A 75 -10.31 17.95 4.51
C GLN A 75 -11.40 17.53 5.50
N PHE A 76 -12.28 18.43 5.88
CA PHE A 76 -13.38 18.13 6.81
C PHE A 76 -14.40 17.17 6.19
N GLU A 77 -14.73 17.34 4.91
CA GLU A 77 -15.58 16.39 4.18
C GLU A 77 -14.95 15.01 4.11
N LEU A 78 -13.64 14.94 3.78
CA LEU A 78 -12.90 13.68 3.75
C LEU A 78 -12.84 13.02 5.15
N ALA A 79 -12.63 13.81 6.21
CA ALA A 79 -12.61 13.31 7.58
C ALA A 79 -13.96 12.69 7.99
N ASN A 80 -15.07 13.37 7.66
CA ASN A 80 -16.42 12.85 7.93
C ASN A 80 -16.72 11.57 7.13
N PHE A 81 -16.27 11.49 5.88
CA PHE A 81 -16.39 10.26 5.11
C PHE A 81 -15.61 9.10 5.75
N ILE A 82 -14.37 9.34 6.20
CA ILE A 82 -13.56 8.34 6.89
C ILE A 82 -14.25 7.88 8.18
N VAL A 83 -14.77 8.82 8.98
CA VAL A 83 -15.52 8.52 10.21
C VAL A 83 -16.74 7.65 9.94
N TYR A 84 -17.48 7.96 8.89
CA TYR A 84 -18.68 7.21 8.52
C TYR A 84 -18.35 5.84 7.94
N TYR A 85 -17.46 5.79 6.94
CA TYR A 85 -17.24 4.59 6.14
C TYR A 85 -16.33 3.57 6.81
N TYR A 86 -15.26 4.03 7.47
CA TYR A 86 -14.28 3.20 8.19
C TYR A 86 -14.51 3.23 9.71
N THR A 87 -15.64 3.65 10.13
CA THR A 87 -16.12 3.68 11.51
C THR A 87 -15.07 4.08 12.53
N SER A 88 -14.86 5.38 12.69
CA SER A 88 -13.81 5.94 13.57
C SER A 88 -14.32 7.16 14.35
N LYS A 89 -13.51 7.70 15.24
CA LYS A 89 -13.78 8.95 15.95
C LYS A 89 -13.17 10.13 15.19
N LEU A 90 -13.93 11.23 15.08
CA LEU A 90 -13.51 12.40 14.31
C LEU A 90 -12.17 12.96 14.80
N GLY A 91 -12.00 13.11 16.10
CA GLY A 91 -10.75 13.58 16.69
C GLY A 91 -9.54 12.73 16.29
N PHE A 92 -9.69 11.39 16.29
CA PHE A 92 -8.63 10.48 15.87
C PHE A 92 -8.28 10.67 14.39
N VAL A 93 -9.28 10.74 13.53
CA VAL A 93 -9.11 10.95 12.09
C VAL A 93 -8.47 12.30 11.78
N LEU A 94 -8.88 13.36 12.48
CA LEU A 94 -8.28 14.70 12.31
C LEU A 94 -6.79 14.75 12.66
N GLY A 95 -6.29 13.79 13.44
CA GLY A 95 -4.85 13.65 13.69
C GLY A 95 -4.01 13.28 12.46
N PHE A 96 -4.62 12.86 11.36
CA PHE A 96 -3.91 12.57 10.10
C PHE A 96 -3.71 13.83 9.24
N PHE A 97 -4.49 14.87 9.48
CA PHE A 97 -4.54 16.07 8.65
C PHE A 97 -3.57 17.14 9.12
N GLU A 98 -2.89 17.76 8.17
CA GLU A 98 -2.13 18.98 8.41
C GLU A 98 -3.04 20.19 8.16
N THR A 99 -2.97 21.16 9.05
CA THR A 99 -3.71 22.42 8.94
C THR A 99 -2.84 23.52 8.33
N SER A 100 -3.44 24.58 7.81
CA SER A 100 -2.71 25.70 7.22
C SER A 100 -3.36 27.03 7.55
N PRO A 101 -2.61 28.15 7.52
CA PRO A 101 -3.19 29.48 7.42
C PRO A 101 -3.91 29.61 6.07
N LYS A 102 -4.67 30.68 5.88
CA LYS A 102 -5.27 30.99 4.57
C LYS A 102 -4.17 31.35 3.58
N TYR A 103 -4.23 30.78 2.38
CA TYR A 103 -3.33 31.12 1.27
C TYR A 103 -4.05 31.01 -0.06
N GLU A 104 -3.49 31.61 -1.10
CA GLU A 104 -4.01 31.57 -2.46
C GLU A 104 -3.01 30.88 -3.38
N CYS A 105 -3.52 30.18 -4.38
CA CYS A 105 -2.71 29.50 -5.38
C CYS A 105 -2.59 30.39 -6.62
N GLN A 106 -1.36 30.62 -7.08
CA GLN A 106 -1.09 31.37 -8.29
C GLN A 106 -0.88 30.41 -9.47
N LYS A 107 -1.20 30.86 -10.68
CA LYS A 107 -0.93 30.09 -11.91
C LYS A 107 0.56 29.92 -12.10
N MET A 108 0.97 28.72 -12.48
CA MET A 108 2.36 28.41 -12.78
C MET A 108 2.48 27.95 -14.23
N PHE A 109 3.45 28.51 -14.96
CA PHE A 109 3.70 28.17 -16.36
C PHE A 109 5.05 27.48 -16.50
N PHE A 110 5.07 26.38 -17.25
CA PHE A 110 6.25 25.57 -17.49
C PHE A 110 6.54 25.49 -18.99
N LYS A 111 7.79 25.80 -19.38
CA LYS A 111 8.21 25.80 -20.79
C LYS A 111 8.26 24.40 -21.39
N ASP A 112 8.78 23.45 -20.59
CA ASP A 112 9.02 22.10 -21.07
C ASP A 112 7.72 21.26 -21.00
N THR A 113 7.46 20.52 -22.07
CA THR A 113 6.30 19.62 -22.18
C THR A 113 6.75 18.29 -22.75
N PRO A 114 6.28 17.15 -22.23
CA PRO A 114 6.59 15.86 -22.81
C PRO A 114 6.12 15.77 -24.27
N LYS A 115 6.95 15.20 -25.13
CA LYS A 115 6.52 14.84 -26.49
C LYS A 115 5.73 13.54 -26.42
N LEU A 116 4.44 13.63 -26.69
CA LEU A 116 3.53 12.49 -26.67
C LEU A 116 3.40 11.88 -28.08
N SER A 117 3.37 10.55 -28.15
CA SER A 117 2.95 9.83 -29.35
C SER A 117 1.45 10.03 -29.64
N ASN A 118 1.00 9.70 -30.84
CA ASN A 118 -0.42 9.80 -31.20
C ASN A 118 -1.33 9.00 -30.24
N GLN A 119 -0.90 7.80 -29.83
CA GLN A 119 -1.65 6.98 -28.86
C GLN A 119 -1.70 7.63 -27.49
N GLN A 120 -0.61 8.22 -27.02
CA GLN A 120 -0.57 8.94 -25.75
C GLN A 120 -1.42 10.23 -25.80
N GLN A 121 -1.47 10.93 -26.94
CA GLN A 121 -2.36 12.08 -27.12
C GLN A 121 -3.83 11.68 -27.08
N ASN A 122 -4.20 10.53 -27.67
CA ASN A 122 -5.55 10.00 -27.57
C ASN A 122 -5.90 9.65 -26.13
N ALA A 123 -4.97 9.03 -25.39
CA ALA A 123 -5.14 8.75 -23.97
C ALA A 123 -5.32 10.05 -23.16
N LEU A 124 -4.48 11.06 -23.40
CA LEU A 124 -4.58 12.36 -22.74
C LEU A 124 -5.95 13.00 -23.02
N SER A 125 -6.40 13.02 -24.28
CA SER A 125 -7.69 13.57 -24.67
C SER A 125 -8.88 12.85 -24.01
N PHE A 126 -8.80 11.53 -23.84
CA PHE A 126 -9.79 10.76 -23.09
C PHE A 126 -9.80 11.15 -21.61
N LEU A 127 -8.64 11.21 -20.96
CA LEU A 127 -8.50 11.55 -19.55
C LEU A 127 -8.95 13.00 -19.24
N GLN A 128 -8.76 13.92 -20.20
CA GLN A 128 -9.24 15.31 -20.08
C GLN A 128 -10.77 15.39 -20.04
N LYS A 129 -11.49 14.49 -20.73
CA LYS A 129 -12.96 14.49 -20.81
C LYS A 129 -13.60 13.84 -19.60
N GLU A 130 -12.98 12.83 -19.01
CA GLU A 130 -13.55 12.06 -17.91
C GLU A 130 -13.10 12.59 -16.56
N ASN A 131 -14.01 12.61 -15.57
CA ASN A 131 -13.66 13.05 -14.21
C ASN A 131 -12.91 11.96 -13.43
N ASN A 132 -13.49 10.75 -13.36
CA ASN A 132 -12.85 9.57 -12.76
C ASN A 132 -12.59 8.55 -13.85
N SER A 133 -11.35 8.19 -14.05
CA SER A 133 -10.94 7.34 -15.17
C SER A 133 -9.76 6.43 -14.82
N LEU A 134 -9.62 5.37 -15.60
CA LEU A 134 -8.52 4.42 -15.50
C LEU A 134 -7.66 4.50 -16.78
N LEU A 135 -6.39 4.81 -16.62
CA LEU A 135 -5.36 4.61 -17.65
C LEU A 135 -4.79 3.19 -17.51
N PHE A 136 -5.35 2.26 -18.24
CA PHE A 136 -4.84 0.89 -18.35
C PHE A 136 -3.76 0.85 -19.43
N ALA A 137 -2.51 0.91 -19.03
CA ALA A 137 -1.41 1.16 -19.94
C ALA A 137 -0.23 0.23 -19.64
N ASP A 138 0.29 -0.44 -20.67
CA ASP A 138 1.37 -1.42 -20.54
C ASP A 138 2.62 -0.83 -19.88
N THR A 139 3.43 -1.69 -19.26
CA THR A 139 4.72 -1.26 -18.69
C THR A 139 5.61 -0.69 -19.79
N GLY A 140 6.13 0.54 -19.59
CA GLY A 140 6.96 1.19 -20.59
C GLY A 140 6.21 1.91 -21.71
N SER A 141 4.88 2.02 -21.65
CA SER A 141 4.05 2.78 -22.61
C SER A 141 4.11 4.30 -22.43
N GLY A 142 4.78 4.80 -21.38
CA GLY A 142 4.92 6.23 -21.10
C GLY A 142 3.77 6.84 -20.31
N LYS A 143 3.18 6.12 -19.37
CA LYS A 143 2.16 6.65 -18.42
C LYS A 143 2.58 7.97 -17.79
N THR A 144 3.84 8.05 -17.35
CA THR A 144 4.35 9.21 -16.61
C THR A 144 4.32 10.50 -17.44
N GLU A 145 4.57 10.43 -18.75
CA GLU A 145 4.49 11.57 -19.66
C GLU A 145 3.06 12.11 -19.75
N ILE A 146 2.07 11.22 -19.76
CA ILE A 146 0.65 11.59 -19.77
C ILE A 146 0.29 12.27 -18.44
N TYR A 147 0.76 11.73 -17.31
CA TYR A 147 0.53 12.36 -15.99
C TYR A 147 1.17 13.75 -15.92
N ILE A 148 2.41 13.90 -16.36
CA ILE A 148 3.10 15.20 -16.39
C ILE A 148 2.30 16.21 -17.22
N SER A 149 1.75 15.81 -18.37
CA SER A 149 0.94 16.68 -19.22
C SER A 149 -0.34 17.13 -18.51
N LEU A 150 -1.08 16.22 -17.85
CA LEU A 150 -2.27 16.54 -17.06
C LEU A 150 -1.95 17.45 -15.86
N ILE A 151 -0.86 17.16 -15.16
CA ILE A 151 -0.41 17.96 -14.01
C ILE A 151 -0.10 19.38 -14.49
N LYS A 152 0.67 19.53 -15.56
CA LYS A 152 1.00 20.84 -16.14
C LYS A 152 -0.25 21.66 -16.43
N GLU A 153 -1.22 21.10 -17.14
CA GLU A 153 -2.50 21.76 -17.42
C GLU A 153 -3.24 22.20 -16.15
N CYS A 154 -3.24 21.37 -15.11
CA CYS A 154 -3.84 21.66 -13.81
C CYS A 154 -3.17 22.87 -13.14
N LEU A 155 -1.83 22.90 -13.11
CA LEU A 155 -1.05 23.99 -12.49
C LEU A 155 -1.17 25.30 -13.26
N GLU A 156 -1.26 25.25 -14.58
CA GLU A 156 -1.48 26.43 -15.45
C GLU A 156 -2.86 27.07 -15.22
N GLN A 157 -3.82 26.30 -14.72
CA GLN A 157 -5.13 26.82 -14.28
C GLN A 157 -5.12 27.44 -12.87
N GLY A 158 -3.97 27.42 -12.17
CA GLY A 158 -3.85 27.85 -10.79
C GLY A 158 -4.45 26.84 -9.80
N LYS A 159 -4.61 25.58 -10.21
CA LYS A 159 -5.08 24.49 -9.34
C LYS A 159 -3.89 23.67 -8.85
N GLN A 160 -4.12 22.98 -7.73
CA GLN A 160 -3.14 22.07 -7.15
C GLN A 160 -3.31 20.65 -7.70
N ALA A 161 -2.21 19.93 -7.80
CA ALA A 161 -2.19 18.54 -8.24
C ALA A 161 -1.54 17.63 -7.20
N LEU A 162 -2.10 16.45 -7.04
CA LEU A 162 -1.57 15.38 -6.18
C LEU A 162 -1.26 14.16 -7.02
N LEU A 163 0.01 13.73 -7.02
CA LEU A 163 0.46 12.47 -7.59
C LEU A 163 0.69 11.45 -6.46
N LEU A 164 -0.26 10.55 -6.27
CA LEU A 164 -0.14 9.45 -5.32
C LEU A 164 0.64 8.29 -5.95
N MET A 165 1.61 7.79 -5.20
CA MET A 165 2.47 6.68 -5.61
C MET A 165 2.71 5.75 -4.42
N PRO A 166 2.94 4.44 -4.65
CA PRO A 166 3.48 3.57 -3.61
C PRO A 166 4.79 4.14 -3.05
N GLU A 167 5.01 4.05 -1.73
CA GLU A 167 6.20 4.65 -1.09
C GLU A 167 7.51 4.16 -1.71
N ILE A 168 7.54 2.91 -2.17
CA ILE A 168 8.70 2.30 -2.86
C ILE A 168 8.95 2.93 -4.24
N ALA A 169 7.90 3.45 -4.90
CA ALA A 169 8.00 4.09 -6.22
C ALA A 169 8.48 5.55 -6.16
N LEU A 170 8.51 6.16 -4.96
CA LEU A 170 9.07 7.50 -4.72
C LEU A 170 10.60 7.45 -4.73
N THR A 171 11.15 7.14 -5.90
CA THR A 171 12.58 6.94 -6.11
C THR A 171 13.28 8.23 -6.53
N PRO A 172 14.61 8.32 -6.36
CA PRO A 172 15.39 9.43 -6.90
C PRO A 172 15.25 9.61 -8.42
N GLN A 173 14.96 8.52 -9.14
CA GLN A 173 14.70 8.58 -10.58
C GLN A 173 13.38 9.32 -10.88
N MET A 174 12.31 9.02 -10.15
CA MET A 174 11.04 9.74 -10.29
C MET A 174 11.20 11.21 -9.89
N GLN A 175 11.93 11.49 -8.82
CA GLN A 175 12.22 12.86 -8.42
C GLN A 175 12.92 13.63 -9.55
N LYS A 176 14.02 13.10 -10.10
CA LYS A 176 14.74 13.73 -11.23
C LYS A 176 13.83 13.93 -12.45
N ARG A 177 12.93 12.98 -12.73
CA ARG A 177 11.99 13.10 -13.84
C ARG A 177 10.99 14.24 -13.65
N LEU A 178 10.48 14.43 -12.45
CA LEU A 178 9.62 15.57 -12.12
C LEU A 178 10.41 16.90 -12.12
N GLU A 179 11.65 16.90 -11.62
CA GLU A 179 12.53 18.07 -11.62
C GLU A 179 12.78 18.64 -13.03
N VAL A 180 12.86 17.77 -14.06
CA VAL A 180 13.03 18.21 -15.46
C VAL A 180 11.89 19.16 -15.88
N TYR A 181 10.66 18.88 -15.50
CA TYR A 181 9.48 19.62 -15.95
C TYR A 181 9.02 20.68 -14.96
N PHE A 182 9.09 20.40 -13.67
CA PHE A 182 8.52 21.25 -12.61
C PHE A 182 9.57 21.97 -11.77
N LYS A 183 10.86 21.66 -11.96
CA LYS A 183 11.98 22.25 -11.19
C LYS A 183 11.72 22.15 -9.68
N ASP A 184 11.76 23.28 -8.97
CA ASP A 184 11.53 23.36 -7.52
C ASP A 184 10.06 23.55 -7.12
N ASN A 185 9.11 23.49 -8.10
CA ASN A 185 7.70 23.73 -7.84
C ASN A 185 6.92 22.48 -7.39
N PHE A 186 7.63 21.47 -6.90
CA PHE A 186 7.04 20.28 -6.29
C PHE A 186 7.83 19.83 -5.07
N PHE A 187 7.24 18.95 -4.28
CA PHE A 187 7.96 18.19 -3.27
C PHE A 187 7.46 16.74 -3.17
N LEU A 188 8.32 15.90 -2.61
CA LEU A 188 7.97 14.51 -2.28
C LEU A 188 7.50 14.41 -0.83
N TRP A 189 6.34 13.78 -0.60
CA TRP A 189 5.76 13.62 0.74
C TRP A 189 5.62 12.14 1.12
N HIS A 190 6.40 11.69 2.10
CA HIS A 190 6.38 10.31 2.59
C HIS A 190 6.84 10.20 4.05
N SER A 191 6.72 9.01 4.65
CA SER A 191 7.00 8.76 6.07
C SER A 191 8.46 9.02 6.49
N LYS A 192 9.40 8.81 5.58
CA LYS A 192 10.86 8.89 5.86
C LYS A 192 11.45 10.30 5.82
N ILE A 193 10.66 11.33 5.50
CA ILE A 193 11.13 12.72 5.50
C ILE A 193 11.29 13.20 6.95
N SER A 194 12.39 13.91 7.23
CA SER A 194 12.64 14.51 8.54
C SER A 194 11.56 15.54 8.91
N LYS A 195 11.29 15.70 10.21
CA LYS A 195 10.30 16.68 10.69
C LYS A 195 10.61 18.10 10.21
N LYS A 196 11.89 18.52 10.22
CA LYS A 196 12.34 19.83 9.72
C LYS A 196 11.97 20.04 8.26
N LYS A 197 12.25 19.03 7.40
CA LYS A 197 11.95 19.12 5.97
C LYS A 197 10.44 19.10 5.68
N LYS A 198 9.66 18.34 6.49
CA LYS A 198 8.19 18.38 6.40
C LYS A 198 7.65 19.76 6.69
N GLN A 199 8.17 20.44 7.72
CA GLN A 199 7.77 21.79 8.08
C GLN A 199 8.12 22.78 6.97
N GLU A 200 9.34 22.73 6.42
CA GLU A 200 9.75 23.56 5.27
C GLU A 200 8.82 23.38 4.07
N TYR A 201 8.47 22.13 3.76
CA TYR A 201 7.54 21.82 2.66
C TYR A 201 6.14 22.40 2.91
N LEU A 202 5.62 22.25 4.13
CA LEU A 202 4.32 22.82 4.50
C LEU A 202 4.32 24.34 4.43
N GLU A 203 5.37 25.01 4.90
CA GLU A 203 5.51 26.46 4.81
C GLU A 203 5.47 26.95 3.36
N ARG A 204 6.25 26.33 2.45
CA ARG A 204 6.23 26.65 1.02
C ARG A 204 4.86 26.38 0.37
N PHE A 205 4.23 25.25 0.76
CA PHE A 205 2.91 24.89 0.29
C PHE A 205 1.84 25.90 0.75
N CYS A 206 1.88 26.28 2.00
CA CYS A 206 0.97 27.27 2.60
C CYS A 206 1.20 28.71 2.12
N LYS A 207 2.32 28.99 1.45
CA LYS A 207 2.56 30.26 0.75
C LYS A 207 2.11 30.23 -0.72
N GLY A 208 1.62 29.09 -1.20
CA GLY A 208 1.25 28.90 -2.61
C GLY A 208 2.45 28.83 -3.57
N GLU A 209 3.67 28.66 -3.05
CA GLU A 209 4.90 28.54 -3.84
C GLU A 209 5.02 27.19 -4.55
N VAL A 210 4.27 26.19 -4.09
CA VAL A 210 4.26 24.83 -4.64
C VAL A 210 2.83 24.37 -4.85
N LEU A 211 2.51 23.94 -6.05
CA LEU A 211 1.18 23.44 -6.41
C LEU A 211 1.15 21.91 -6.68
N LEU A 212 2.30 21.28 -6.88
CA LEU A 212 2.41 19.83 -7.10
C LEU A 212 2.96 19.13 -5.86
N VAL A 213 2.22 18.15 -5.38
CA VAL A 213 2.71 17.21 -4.37
C VAL A 213 2.76 15.82 -5.00
N ALA A 214 3.92 15.16 -4.95
CA ALA A 214 4.05 13.75 -5.23
C ALA A 214 4.28 13.01 -3.90
N GLY A 215 3.52 11.95 -3.62
CA GLY A 215 3.66 11.34 -2.31
C GLY A 215 2.95 10.00 -2.12
N ALA A 216 3.21 9.42 -0.95
CA ALA A 216 2.49 8.24 -0.47
C ALA A 216 1.11 8.63 0.11
N ARG A 217 0.37 7.65 0.64
CA ARG A 217 -0.97 7.83 1.23
C ARG A 217 -1.15 9.11 2.06
N SER A 218 -0.16 9.44 2.89
CA SER A 218 -0.25 10.60 3.79
C SER A 218 -0.29 11.94 3.07
N ALA A 219 0.09 12.00 1.81
CA ALA A 219 0.01 13.23 1.01
C ALA A 219 -1.45 13.66 0.76
N LEU A 220 -2.40 12.73 0.81
CA LEU A 220 -3.83 13.02 0.65
C LEU A 220 -4.41 13.91 1.77
N PHE A 221 -3.76 13.94 2.93
CA PHE A 221 -4.21 14.68 4.12
C PHE A 221 -3.60 16.09 4.25
N LEU A 222 -2.88 16.54 3.23
CA LEU A 222 -2.34 17.90 3.17
C LEU A 222 -3.44 18.96 2.96
N PRO A 223 -3.23 20.20 3.37
CA PRO A 223 -4.25 21.23 3.36
C PRO A 223 -4.44 21.87 1.97
N PHE A 224 -4.84 21.07 0.98
CA PHE A 224 -5.15 21.59 -0.36
C PHE A 224 -6.30 22.59 -0.32
N ARG A 225 -6.10 23.72 -1.01
CA ARG A 225 -7.11 24.80 -1.12
C ARG A 225 -7.87 24.76 -2.45
N ASN A 226 -7.19 24.40 -3.51
CA ASN A 226 -7.74 24.36 -4.86
C ASN A 226 -7.27 23.11 -5.61
N LEU A 227 -7.53 21.94 -5.04
CA LEU A 227 -7.14 20.66 -5.63
C LEU A 227 -7.96 20.41 -6.91
N GLY A 228 -7.30 20.27 -8.06
CA GLY A 228 -7.95 20.05 -9.34
C GLY A 228 -7.67 18.68 -9.95
N LEU A 229 -6.59 18.02 -9.55
CA LEU A 229 -6.17 16.73 -10.10
C LEU A 229 -5.58 15.83 -9.03
N ILE A 230 -6.02 14.57 -9.01
CA ILE A 230 -5.38 13.48 -8.28
C ILE A 230 -5.01 12.39 -9.28
N VAL A 231 -3.73 12.06 -9.38
CA VAL A 231 -3.25 10.89 -10.11
C VAL A 231 -2.88 9.81 -9.10
N VAL A 232 -3.37 8.59 -9.27
CA VAL A 232 -3.03 7.43 -8.45
C VAL A 232 -2.29 6.43 -9.32
N ASP A 233 -0.96 6.46 -9.27
CA ASP A 233 -0.13 5.54 -10.04
C ASP A 233 -0.02 4.18 -9.34
N GLU A 234 0.08 3.09 -10.15
CA GLU A 234 0.05 1.71 -9.65
C GLU A 234 -1.15 1.48 -8.69
N GLU A 235 -2.37 1.87 -9.10
CA GLU A 235 -3.58 1.91 -8.27
C GLU A 235 -3.94 0.59 -7.58
N HIS A 236 -3.46 -0.53 -8.16
CA HIS A 236 -3.66 -1.89 -7.64
C HIS A 236 -2.78 -2.19 -6.41
N ASP A 237 -1.81 -1.31 -6.09
CA ASP A 237 -0.83 -1.57 -5.03
C ASP A 237 -1.49 -1.61 -3.64
N ASN A 238 -1.24 -2.70 -2.90
CA ASN A 238 -1.78 -2.90 -1.56
C ASN A 238 -1.30 -1.85 -0.54
N SER A 239 -0.23 -1.10 -0.82
CA SER A 239 0.25 -0.04 0.08
C SER A 239 -0.72 1.15 0.21
N TYR A 240 -1.70 1.28 -0.68
CA TYR A 240 -2.76 2.26 -0.54
C TYR A 240 -3.74 1.95 0.58
N LYS A 241 -3.90 0.68 0.98
CA LYS A 241 -4.68 0.27 2.15
C LYS A 241 -3.83 0.42 3.42
N ALA A 242 -4.39 1.02 4.46
CA ALA A 242 -3.74 1.09 5.77
C ALA A 242 -3.76 -0.28 6.47
N SER A 243 -2.67 -0.64 7.13
CA SER A 243 -2.56 -1.86 7.92
C SER A 243 -3.14 -1.73 9.33
N ASN A 244 -3.42 -0.52 9.77
CA ASN A 244 -3.97 -0.19 11.08
C ASN A 244 -5.30 0.54 10.94
N GLN A 245 -6.16 0.46 11.98
CA GLN A 245 -7.39 1.25 12.04
C GLN A 245 -7.11 2.74 11.85
N PRO A 246 -7.99 3.38 11.09
CA PRO A 246 -9.26 2.93 10.49
C PRO A 246 -9.14 2.25 9.12
N PHE A 247 -8.14 1.47 8.82
CA PHE A 247 -7.92 0.67 7.60
C PHE A 247 -8.29 1.38 6.27
N ILE A 248 -8.05 2.67 6.20
CA ILE A 248 -8.38 3.50 5.03
C ILE A 248 -7.66 3.03 3.77
N ASN A 249 -8.31 3.21 2.61
CA ASN A 249 -7.69 3.02 1.30
C ASN A 249 -7.58 4.36 0.58
N ALA A 250 -6.35 4.86 0.37
CA ALA A 250 -6.11 6.18 -0.21
C ALA A 250 -6.60 6.29 -1.66
N ARG A 251 -6.58 5.21 -2.45
CA ARG A 251 -7.18 5.18 -3.78
C ARG A 251 -8.68 5.46 -3.71
N ASP A 252 -9.39 4.78 -2.83
CA ASP A 252 -10.84 4.91 -2.69
C ASP A 252 -11.22 6.28 -2.11
N LEU A 253 -10.38 6.84 -1.20
CA LEU A 253 -10.54 8.21 -0.72
C LEU A 253 -10.34 9.24 -1.84
N ALA A 254 -9.38 9.03 -2.75
CA ALA A 254 -9.18 9.89 -3.91
C ALA A 254 -10.41 9.86 -4.84
N LEU A 255 -10.96 8.68 -5.12
CA LEU A 255 -12.19 8.52 -5.91
C LEU A 255 -13.40 9.20 -5.25
N PHE A 256 -13.53 9.12 -3.92
CA PHE A 256 -14.56 9.83 -3.17
C PHE A 256 -14.44 11.34 -3.37
N LEU A 257 -13.24 11.92 -3.21
CA LEU A 257 -13.01 13.34 -3.43
C LEU A 257 -13.33 13.76 -4.86
N GLY A 258 -12.93 12.96 -5.84
CA GLY A 258 -13.24 13.22 -7.25
C GLY A 258 -14.73 13.28 -7.52
N GLN A 259 -15.48 12.32 -6.98
CA GLN A 259 -16.93 12.23 -7.18
C GLN A 259 -17.69 13.38 -6.51
N LYS A 260 -17.24 13.80 -5.32
CA LYS A 260 -17.93 14.81 -4.51
C LYS A 260 -17.59 16.25 -4.91
N ASN A 261 -16.33 16.51 -5.26
CA ASN A 261 -15.79 17.87 -5.39
C ASN A 261 -15.43 18.22 -6.84
N ASN A 262 -15.84 17.42 -7.82
CA ASN A 262 -15.49 17.61 -9.23
C ASN A 262 -13.97 17.74 -9.47
N ILE A 263 -13.18 17.01 -8.66
CA ILE A 263 -11.74 16.89 -8.81
C ILE A 263 -11.46 15.77 -9.79
N LYS A 264 -10.63 16.01 -10.79
CA LYS A 264 -10.24 14.97 -11.74
C LYS A 264 -9.38 13.91 -11.07
N VAL A 265 -9.78 12.63 -11.19
CA VAL A 265 -9.03 11.49 -10.65
C VAL A 265 -8.65 10.54 -11.77
N VAL A 266 -7.35 10.31 -11.92
CA VAL A 266 -6.80 9.36 -12.88
C VAL A 266 -6.12 8.22 -12.12
N LEU A 267 -6.68 7.03 -12.24
CA LEU A 267 -6.04 5.80 -11.79
C LEU A 267 -5.14 5.29 -12.91
N GLY A 268 -3.92 4.88 -12.60
CA GLY A 268 -3.01 4.34 -13.60
C GLY A 268 -2.41 3.01 -13.19
N SER A 269 -2.38 2.06 -14.11
CA SER A 269 -1.77 0.75 -13.89
C SER A 269 -1.49 0.02 -15.19
N ALA A 270 -0.48 -0.85 -15.19
CA ALA A 270 -0.26 -1.85 -16.22
C ALA A 270 -1.06 -3.13 -15.96
N THR A 271 -1.39 -3.36 -14.70
CA THR A 271 -2.16 -4.51 -14.20
C THR A 271 -3.23 -3.98 -13.25
N PRO A 272 -4.25 -3.28 -13.77
CA PRO A 272 -5.27 -2.66 -12.94
C PRO A 272 -6.00 -3.69 -12.08
N SER A 273 -6.42 -3.26 -10.88
CA SER A 273 -7.28 -4.09 -10.06
C SER A 273 -8.61 -4.34 -10.77
N LEU A 274 -9.14 -5.55 -10.60
CA LEU A 274 -10.43 -5.93 -11.21
C LEU A 274 -11.55 -4.95 -10.84
N THR A 275 -11.51 -4.44 -9.61
CA THR A 275 -12.49 -3.45 -9.13
C THR A 275 -12.40 -2.12 -9.89
N SER A 276 -11.20 -1.62 -10.13
CA SER A 276 -11.00 -0.38 -10.90
C SER A 276 -11.36 -0.58 -12.37
N PHE A 277 -10.97 -1.71 -12.96
CA PHE A 277 -11.31 -2.06 -14.33
C PHE A 277 -12.83 -2.11 -14.55
N TYR A 278 -13.58 -2.72 -13.63
CA TYR A 278 -15.03 -2.84 -13.72
C TYR A 278 -15.77 -1.51 -13.48
N LYS A 279 -15.31 -0.71 -12.50
CA LYS A 279 -16.06 0.47 -12.04
C LYS A 279 -15.73 1.77 -12.76
N GLN A 280 -14.53 1.88 -13.36
CA GLN A 280 -14.08 3.11 -13.99
C GLN A 280 -14.13 3.01 -15.52
N LYS A 281 -14.44 4.12 -16.17
CA LYS A 281 -14.20 4.23 -17.60
C LYS A 281 -12.70 4.14 -17.86
N SER A 282 -12.27 3.25 -18.74
CA SER A 282 -10.87 2.97 -18.98
C SER A 282 -10.43 3.32 -20.40
N PHE A 283 -9.21 3.83 -20.53
CA PHE A 283 -8.49 3.91 -21.80
C PHE A 283 -7.39 2.84 -21.80
N ARG A 284 -7.40 1.97 -22.82
CA ARG A 284 -6.38 0.95 -22.99
C ARG A 284 -5.25 1.44 -23.90
N LEU A 285 -4.08 1.71 -23.30
CA LEU A 285 -2.86 2.08 -24.01
C LEU A 285 -1.95 0.85 -24.14
N LYS A 286 -1.97 0.20 -25.30
CA LYS A 286 -1.17 -1.00 -25.60
C LYS A 286 0.20 -0.63 -26.16
N GLY A 287 1.14 -1.54 -25.90
CA GLY A 287 2.50 -1.48 -26.43
C GLY A 287 3.47 -0.69 -25.55
N THR A 288 4.74 -0.77 -25.92
CA THR A 288 5.86 -0.12 -25.23
C THR A 288 6.49 0.93 -26.12
N PHE A 289 7.08 1.97 -25.53
CA PHE A 289 7.78 3.01 -26.29
C PHE A 289 9.00 2.46 -27.04
N PHE A 290 9.63 1.43 -26.51
CA PHE A 290 10.71 0.70 -27.16
C PHE A 290 10.20 -0.68 -27.59
N GLU A 291 10.56 -1.12 -28.81
CA GLU A 291 10.30 -2.50 -29.23
C GLU A 291 11.00 -3.48 -28.29
N SER A 292 10.23 -4.32 -27.65
CA SER A 292 10.69 -5.32 -26.69
C SER A 292 9.94 -6.63 -26.95
N LYS A 293 10.69 -7.69 -27.26
CA LYS A 293 10.15 -9.03 -27.42
C LYS A 293 10.57 -9.89 -26.23
N LYS A 294 9.59 -10.51 -25.57
CA LYS A 294 9.83 -11.37 -24.41
C LYS A 294 9.59 -12.81 -24.77
N HIS A 295 10.51 -13.67 -24.38
CA HIS A 295 10.41 -15.12 -24.51
C HIS A 295 10.16 -15.73 -23.13
N PHE A 296 8.96 -16.24 -22.91
CA PHE A 296 8.59 -16.87 -21.65
C PHE A 296 9.05 -18.33 -21.62
N LEU A 297 9.77 -18.69 -20.57
CA LEU A 297 10.29 -20.01 -20.28
C LEU A 297 9.65 -20.51 -18.99
N TYR A 298 9.32 -21.79 -18.93
CA TYR A 298 8.62 -22.39 -17.79
C TYR A 298 9.47 -23.50 -17.19
N ASP A 299 9.76 -23.38 -15.91
CA ASP A 299 10.44 -24.40 -15.10
C ASP A 299 9.41 -24.99 -14.12
N GLU A 300 8.94 -26.19 -14.40
CA GLU A 300 7.87 -26.86 -13.64
C GLU A 300 8.38 -27.59 -12.38
N ASN A 301 9.63 -27.35 -12.00
CA ASN A 301 10.22 -27.89 -10.78
C ASN A 301 9.74 -27.14 -9.53
N GLU A 302 9.98 -27.76 -8.38
CA GLU A 302 9.77 -27.12 -7.08
C GLU A 302 10.71 -25.93 -6.90
N LEU A 303 10.34 -25.02 -5.98
CA LEU A 303 11.15 -23.85 -5.64
C LEU A 303 12.59 -24.26 -5.32
N GLY A 304 13.53 -23.82 -6.16
CA GLY A 304 14.93 -24.17 -5.99
C GLY A 304 15.80 -23.71 -7.16
N ILE A 305 17.10 -24.03 -7.04
CA ILE A 305 18.05 -23.84 -8.13
C ILE A 305 18.00 -25.10 -9.02
N THR A 306 17.56 -24.91 -10.24
CA THR A 306 17.42 -25.98 -11.24
C THR A 306 18.49 -25.86 -12.32
N PRO A 307 18.79 -26.94 -13.06
CA PRO A 307 19.68 -26.86 -14.21
C PRO A 307 19.23 -25.85 -15.27
N MET A 308 17.91 -25.70 -15.46
CA MET A 308 17.34 -24.72 -16.39
C MET A 308 17.65 -23.29 -15.94
N LEU A 309 17.41 -22.97 -14.66
CA LEU A 309 17.73 -21.68 -14.07
C LEU A 309 19.22 -21.33 -14.25
N LEU A 310 20.12 -22.27 -13.92
CA LEU A 310 21.56 -22.04 -14.04
C LEU A 310 21.97 -21.83 -15.50
N SER A 311 21.47 -22.66 -16.43
CA SER A 311 21.75 -22.52 -17.85
C SER A 311 21.33 -21.14 -18.40
N GLU A 312 20.15 -20.64 -18.00
CA GLU A 312 19.67 -19.31 -18.46
C GLU A 312 20.51 -18.17 -17.87
N LEU A 313 20.91 -18.25 -16.59
CA LEU A 313 21.83 -17.29 -15.99
C LEU A 313 23.20 -17.28 -16.67
N GLU A 314 23.79 -18.47 -16.94
CA GLU A 314 25.07 -18.57 -17.65
C GLU A 314 25.00 -17.97 -19.06
N LYS A 315 23.89 -18.15 -19.79
CA LYS A 315 23.69 -17.52 -21.09
C LYS A 315 23.77 -16.00 -21.00
N SER A 316 23.10 -15.38 -20.00
CA SER A 316 23.18 -13.94 -19.78
C SER A 316 24.60 -13.49 -19.47
N LEU A 317 25.31 -14.21 -18.58
CA LEU A 317 26.69 -13.89 -18.23
C LEU A 317 27.64 -13.99 -19.43
N LYS A 318 27.51 -15.04 -20.25
CA LYS A 318 28.31 -15.20 -21.49
C LYS A 318 28.10 -14.05 -22.48
N HIS A 319 26.91 -13.49 -22.55
CA HIS A 319 26.59 -12.32 -23.39
C HIS A 319 26.89 -10.98 -22.71
N GLN A 320 27.54 -10.97 -21.54
CA GLN A 320 27.81 -9.77 -20.74
C GLN A 320 26.53 -8.95 -20.45
N LYS A 321 25.41 -9.67 -20.25
CA LYS A 321 24.12 -9.13 -19.87
C LYS A 321 23.84 -9.39 -18.41
N GLN A 322 22.87 -8.65 -17.88
CA GLN A 322 22.49 -8.74 -16.47
C GLN A 322 21.20 -9.53 -16.31
N ALA A 323 21.08 -10.16 -15.13
CA ALA A 323 19.86 -10.86 -14.75
C ALA A 323 19.27 -10.30 -13.45
N ILE A 324 17.96 -10.38 -13.32
CA ILE A 324 17.26 -10.19 -12.06
C ILE A 324 16.60 -11.51 -11.64
N VAL A 325 16.75 -11.85 -10.36
CA VAL A 325 16.12 -13.03 -9.78
C VAL A 325 15.18 -12.57 -8.67
N PHE A 326 13.91 -12.71 -8.92
CA PHE A 326 12.85 -12.32 -8.02
C PHE A 326 12.38 -13.51 -7.20
N LEU A 327 12.35 -13.32 -5.87
CA LEU A 327 11.77 -14.26 -4.92
C LEU A 327 10.69 -13.54 -4.11
N PRO A 328 9.39 -13.88 -4.29
CA PRO A 328 8.29 -13.14 -3.68
C PRO A 328 8.26 -13.16 -2.16
N THR A 329 8.82 -14.18 -1.54
CA THR A 329 8.81 -14.35 -0.09
C THR A 329 9.91 -13.53 0.58
N ARG A 330 9.56 -12.72 1.57
CA ARG A 330 10.53 -11.99 2.42
C ARG A 330 11.27 -12.91 3.39
N ALA A 331 11.44 -14.19 3.05
CA ALA A 331 12.13 -15.12 3.93
C ALA A 331 13.65 -14.93 3.80
N ASN A 332 14.21 -14.01 4.55
CA ASN A 332 15.67 -13.98 4.76
C ASN A 332 16.16 -15.21 5.54
N PHE A 333 15.22 -16.08 6.00
CA PHE A 333 15.56 -17.05 7.01
C PHE A 333 14.78 -18.35 6.80
N ARG A 334 15.51 -19.43 6.89
CA ARG A 334 14.99 -20.80 6.88
C ARG A 334 14.04 -21.01 8.07
N GLN A 335 12.92 -21.64 7.84
CA GLN A 335 12.09 -22.21 8.90
C GLN A 335 12.62 -23.59 9.23
N ILE A 336 12.69 -23.93 10.50
CA ILE A 336 13.10 -25.28 10.93
C ILE A 336 11.84 -26.17 11.00
N ILE A 337 11.89 -27.28 10.30
CA ILE A 337 10.83 -28.29 10.28
C ILE A 337 11.41 -29.60 10.80
N CYS A 338 10.69 -30.27 11.66
CA CYS A 338 11.03 -31.61 12.10
C CYS A 338 10.62 -32.63 11.03
N LYS A 339 11.55 -33.47 10.58
CA LYS A 339 11.26 -34.55 9.61
C LYS A 339 10.41 -35.67 10.23
N ASP A 340 10.54 -35.86 11.54
CA ASP A 340 9.85 -36.97 12.22
C ASP A 340 8.35 -36.71 12.37
N CYS A 341 7.94 -35.48 12.71
CA CYS A 341 6.52 -35.15 12.92
C CYS A 341 5.96 -34.10 11.94
N GLY A 342 6.78 -33.54 11.06
CA GLY A 342 6.36 -32.51 10.10
C GLY A 342 6.12 -31.13 10.70
N GLU A 343 6.25 -30.96 12.04
CA GLU A 343 5.94 -29.72 12.71
C GLU A 343 7.05 -28.67 12.50
N THR A 344 6.62 -27.42 12.33
CA THR A 344 7.55 -26.28 12.20
C THR A 344 7.78 -25.67 13.57
N ILE A 345 9.01 -25.28 13.89
CA ILE A 345 9.30 -24.58 15.16
C ILE A 345 8.63 -23.21 15.14
N LYS A 346 7.60 -23.05 15.97
CA LYS A 346 6.77 -21.86 16.07
C LYS A 346 7.16 -20.97 17.26
N CYS A 347 6.91 -19.68 17.12
CA CYS A 347 7.02 -18.73 18.22
C CYS A 347 5.98 -19.03 19.29
N PRO A 348 6.35 -19.12 20.58
CA PRO A 348 5.40 -19.41 21.66
C PRO A 348 4.35 -18.31 21.88
N PHE A 349 4.60 -17.09 21.38
CA PHE A 349 3.69 -15.94 21.51
C PHE A 349 2.91 -15.61 20.24
N CYS A 350 3.31 -16.14 19.09
CA CYS A 350 2.73 -15.77 17.81
C CYS A 350 2.31 -16.96 16.93
N SER A 351 2.45 -18.20 17.40
CA SER A 351 2.20 -19.44 16.63
C SER A 351 2.69 -19.43 15.16
N ILE A 352 3.61 -18.54 14.84
CA ILE A 352 4.22 -18.40 13.53
C ILE A 352 5.56 -19.10 13.52
N ALA A 353 5.92 -19.74 12.40
CA ALA A 353 7.23 -20.31 12.24
C ALA A 353 8.33 -19.27 12.50
N MET A 354 9.27 -19.61 13.36
CA MET A 354 10.42 -18.77 13.66
C MET A 354 11.46 -18.86 12.55
N SER A 355 12.13 -17.76 12.33
CA SER A 355 13.16 -17.64 11.29
C SER A 355 14.55 -17.88 11.86
N MET A 356 15.31 -18.80 11.23
CA MET A 356 16.67 -19.12 11.64
C MET A 356 17.68 -18.07 11.14
N HIS A 357 18.41 -17.44 12.05
CA HIS A 357 19.53 -16.56 11.76
C HIS A 357 20.86 -17.34 11.89
N LYS A 358 21.32 -17.99 10.83
CA LYS A 358 22.50 -18.90 10.82
C LYS A 358 23.75 -18.26 11.44
N LYS A 359 24.08 -17.00 11.08
CA LYS A 359 25.27 -16.29 11.60
C LYS A 359 25.26 -16.08 13.11
N LYS A 360 24.09 -15.98 13.74
CA LYS A 360 23.92 -15.76 15.19
C LYS A 360 23.49 -17.01 15.93
N ASN A 361 23.25 -18.10 15.23
CA ASN A 361 22.73 -19.37 15.75
C ASN A 361 21.46 -19.21 16.60
N ILE A 362 20.51 -18.37 16.15
CA ILE A 362 19.25 -18.10 16.86
C ILE A 362 18.04 -18.26 15.93
N LEU A 363 16.91 -18.55 16.55
CA LEU A 363 15.59 -18.42 15.96
C LEU A 363 14.99 -17.06 16.38
N LYS A 364 14.36 -16.34 15.45
CA LYS A 364 13.71 -15.07 15.72
C LYS A 364 12.30 -15.03 15.14
N CYS A 365 11.37 -14.55 15.93
CA CYS A 365 10.03 -14.19 15.46
C CYS A 365 10.06 -12.76 14.92
N HIS A 366 9.72 -12.55 13.63
CA HIS A 366 9.69 -11.21 13.03
C HIS A 366 8.45 -10.39 13.37
N TYR A 367 7.49 -10.97 14.10
CA TYR A 367 6.28 -10.27 14.55
C TYR A 367 6.46 -9.64 15.95
N CYS A 368 6.90 -10.43 16.92
CA CYS A 368 7.09 -9.95 18.29
C CYS A 368 8.56 -9.74 18.70
N ASN A 369 9.50 -10.01 17.80
CA ASN A 369 10.95 -9.98 18.04
C ASN A 369 11.46 -10.99 19.10
N TYR A 370 10.64 -11.95 19.54
CA TYR A 370 11.09 -13.03 20.40
C TYR A 370 12.24 -13.78 19.75
N THR A 371 13.26 -14.11 20.55
CA THR A 371 14.45 -14.86 20.09
C THR A 371 14.69 -16.06 21.03
N SER A 372 15.06 -17.20 20.44
CA SER A 372 15.55 -18.38 21.17
C SER A 372 16.79 -18.95 20.49
N LEU A 373 17.53 -19.76 21.21
CA LEU A 373 18.56 -20.60 20.59
C LEU A 373 17.93 -21.65 19.69
N ILE A 374 18.71 -22.18 18.74
CA ILE A 374 18.27 -23.31 17.93
C ILE A 374 18.37 -24.55 18.82
N GLU A 375 17.22 -25.17 19.09
CA GLU A 375 17.15 -26.41 19.84
C GLU A 375 17.71 -27.57 19.02
N GLN A 376 18.34 -28.56 19.65
CA GLN A 376 18.83 -29.76 18.98
C GLN A 376 17.68 -30.73 18.68
N ASN A 377 16.62 -30.72 19.49
CA ASN A 377 15.47 -31.61 19.40
C ASN A 377 14.19 -30.84 19.09
N CYS A 378 13.27 -31.49 18.39
CA CYS A 378 11.94 -30.93 18.13
C CYS A 378 11.20 -30.65 19.43
N PRO A 379 10.69 -29.43 19.67
CA PRO A 379 9.91 -29.14 20.87
C PRO A 379 8.63 -29.97 20.99
N SER A 380 8.06 -30.41 19.87
CA SER A 380 6.79 -31.18 19.83
C SER A 380 7.00 -32.68 20.07
N CYS A 381 7.83 -33.36 19.27
CA CYS A 381 8.00 -34.82 19.31
C CYS A 381 9.35 -35.27 19.91
N LYS A 382 10.26 -34.33 20.26
CA LYS A 382 11.62 -34.58 20.75
C LYS A 382 12.54 -35.26 19.73
N GLY A 383 12.11 -35.43 18.48
CA GLY A 383 12.94 -35.99 17.41
C GLY A 383 14.15 -35.10 17.10
N GLU A 384 15.21 -35.72 16.61
CA GLU A 384 16.50 -35.03 16.35
C GLU A 384 16.64 -34.55 14.90
N MET A 385 15.76 -34.99 13.99
CA MET A 385 15.84 -34.66 12.56
C MET A 385 15.20 -33.30 12.26
N LEU A 386 15.89 -32.22 12.64
CA LEU A 386 15.48 -30.85 12.33
C LEU A 386 16.12 -30.39 11.03
N GLU A 387 15.30 -30.02 10.05
CA GLU A 387 15.71 -29.52 8.75
C GLU A 387 15.28 -28.07 8.54
N ALA A 388 16.19 -27.27 8.01
CA ALA A 388 15.89 -25.91 7.60
C ALA A 388 15.23 -25.92 6.20
N ARG A 389 13.95 -25.56 6.12
CA ARG A 389 13.17 -25.45 4.87
C ARG A 389 12.76 -24.00 4.58
N LYS A 390 12.45 -23.75 3.34
CA LYS A 390 12.13 -22.50 2.64
C LYS A 390 13.36 -21.67 2.29
N MET A 391 13.55 -21.51 1.00
CA MET A 391 14.60 -20.70 0.43
C MET A 391 14.28 -19.21 0.60
N GLY A 392 15.21 -18.45 1.19
CA GLY A 392 15.17 -17.01 1.26
C GLY A 392 16.20 -16.35 0.35
N THR A 393 16.13 -15.02 0.21
CA THR A 393 17.09 -14.27 -0.63
C THR A 393 18.55 -14.46 -0.22
N ALA A 394 18.83 -14.64 1.06
CA ALA A 394 20.19 -14.88 1.56
C ALA A 394 20.70 -16.27 1.18
N GLU A 395 19.85 -17.27 1.25
CA GLU A 395 20.19 -18.63 0.84
C GLU A 395 20.33 -18.74 -0.69
N LEU A 396 19.41 -18.14 -1.41
CA LEU A 396 19.48 -18.07 -2.86
C LEU A 396 20.78 -17.42 -3.32
N LEU A 397 21.23 -16.36 -2.63
CA LEU A 397 22.53 -15.73 -2.87
C LEU A 397 23.68 -16.73 -2.64
N GLU A 398 23.71 -17.41 -1.48
CA GLU A 398 24.76 -18.41 -1.14
C GLU A 398 24.83 -19.52 -2.18
N LEU A 399 23.67 -20.07 -2.56
CA LEU A 399 23.60 -21.15 -3.53
C LEU A 399 24.02 -20.71 -4.95
N LEU A 400 23.61 -19.53 -5.38
CA LEU A 400 24.00 -19.00 -6.70
C LEU A 400 25.49 -18.60 -6.73
N GLN A 401 26.06 -18.08 -5.63
CA GLN A 401 27.48 -17.80 -5.55
C GLN A 401 28.33 -19.08 -5.63
N ASN A 402 27.87 -20.17 -5.02
CA ASN A 402 28.55 -21.48 -5.13
C ASN A 402 28.45 -22.07 -6.53
N ALA A 403 27.28 -21.94 -7.20
CA ALA A 403 27.08 -22.46 -8.55
C ALA A 403 27.75 -21.59 -9.64
N LEU A 404 27.83 -20.27 -9.42
CA LEU A 404 28.36 -19.28 -10.36
C LEU A 404 29.46 -18.43 -9.69
N PRO A 405 30.63 -19.01 -9.38
CA PRO A 405 31.64 -18.35 -8.53
C PRO A 405 32.27 -17.10 -9.16
N LEU A 406 32.20 -16.94 -10.49
CA LEU A 406 32.73 -15.77 -11.20
C LEU A 406 31.71 -14.62 -11.32
N ALA A 407 30.43 -14.88 -11.04
CA ALA A 407 29.36 -13.86 -11.14
C ALA A 407 29.35 -12.94 -9.92
N LYS A 408 29.22 -11.65 -10.17
CA LYS A 408 29.02 -10.63 -9.13
C LYS A 408 27.54 -10.53 -8.80
N ILE A 409 27.14 -11.13 -7.69
CA ILE A 409 25.74 -11.24 -7.27
C ILE A 409 25.49 -10.33 -6.07
N ALA A 410 24.41 -9.54 -6.10
CA ALA A 410 24.02 -8.67 -4.99
C ALA A 410 22.57 -8.87 -4.57
N LYS A 411 22.28 -8.61 -3.29
CA LYS A 411 20.92 -8.59 -2.74
C LYS A 411 20.29 -7.20 -2.83
N PHE A 412 19.01 -7.19 -3.16
CA PHE A 412 18.17 -6.01 -3.25
C PHE A 412 16.84 -6.20 -2.49
N ASP A 413 16.93 -6.16 -1.18
CA ASP A 413 15.77 -6.30 -0.30
C ASP A 413 15.81 -5.25 0.84
N SER A 414 14.70 -5.16 1.60
CA SER A 414 14.57 -4.15 2.66
C SER A 414 15.53 -4.34 3.83
N ASP A 415 16.06 -5.55 4.03
CA ASP A 415 17.02 -5.84 5.11
C ASP A 415 18.44 -5.41 4.72
N GLU A 416 18.75 -5.48 3.44
CA GLU A 416 20.01 -5.00 2.89
C GLU A 416 19.99 -3.47 2.70
N ILE A 417 18.88 -2.92 2.24
CA ILE A 417 18.73 -1.49 1.90
C ILE A 417 18.20 -0.72 3.12
N THR A 418 19.07 -0.41 4.05
CA THR A 418 18.73 0.32 5.28
C THR A 418 18.72 1.84 5.11
N SER A 419 19.23 2.37 3.99
CA SER A 419 19.30 3.82 3.71
C SER A 419 19.17 4.15 2.23
N VAL A 420 18.74 5.37 1.93
CA VAL A 420 18.67 5.90 0.56
C VAL A 420 20.06 5.91 -0.12
N LYS A 421 21.12 6.16 0.64
CA LYS A 421 22.50 6.12 0.13
C LYS A 421 22.84 4.72 -0.38
N LYS A 422 22.54 3.68 0.40
CA LYS A 422 22.82 2.29 0.02
C LYS A 422 21.98 1.85 -1.19
N LEU A 423 20.72 2.26 -1.24
CA LEU A 423 19.86 2.08 -2.42
C LEU A 423 20.50 2.65 -3.68
N ASN A 424 20.91 3.92 -3.63
CA ASN A 424 21.53 4.60 -4.76
C ASN A 424 22.84 3.95 -5.20
N THR A 425 23.65 3.50 -4.26
CA THR A 425 24.92 2.80 -4.55
C THR A 425 24.66 1.51 -5.31
N ILE A 426 23.78 0.63 -4.82
CA ILE A 426 23.49 -0.66 -5.49
C ILE A 426 22.90 -0.43 -6.89
N LEU A 427 21.96 0.51 -7.03
CA LEU A 427 21.36 0.83 -8.34
C LEU A 427 22.40 1.40 -9.31
N LYS A 428 23.31 2.26 -8.83
CA LYS A 428 24.41 2.79 -9.63
C LYS A 428 25.35 1.67 -10.08
N ASP A 429 25.81 0.83 -9.15
CA ASP A 429 26.73 -0.28 -9.44
C ASP A 429 26.09 -1.29 -10.41
N PHE A 430 24.78 -1.54 -10.29
CA PHE A 430 24.06 -2.40 -11.23
C PHE A 430 23.96 -1.74 -12.62
N ASN A 431 23.59 -0.48 -12.73
CA ASN A 431 23.49 0.21 -14.01
C ASN A 431 24.87 0.44 -14.69
N GLU A 432 25.96 0.44 -13.92
CA GLU A 432 27.35 0.50 -14.41
C GLU A 432 27.92 -0.89 -14.75
N ASN A 433 27.10 -1.94 -14.75
CA ASN A 433 27.48 -3.34 -15.00
C ASN A 433 28.57 -3.88 -14.04
N LYS A 434 28.63 -3.36 -12.80
CA LYS A 434 29.50 -3.87 -11.75
C LYS A 434 28.89 -5.06 -10.99
N ILE A 435 27.59 -5.27 -11.15
CA ILE A 435 26.80 -6.38 -10.60
C ILE A 435 26.15 -7.09 -11.77
N ASP A 436 26.30 -8.41 -11.86
CA ASP A 436 25.77 -9.23 -12.96
C ASP A 436 24.37 -9.75 -12.66
N ILE A 437 24.12 -10.14 -11.39
CA ILE A 437 22.84 -10.72 -10.98
C ILE A 437 22.34 -9.96 -9.74
N LEU A 438 21.10 -9.48 -9.80
CA LEU A 438 20.43 -8.80 -8.69
C LEU A 438 19.31 -9.68 -8.14
N ILE A 439 19.43 -10.13 -6.89
CA ILE A 439 18.43 -10.98 -6.22
C ILE A 439 17.59 -10.10 -5.30
N GLY A 440 16.26 -10.21 -5.37
CA GLY A 440 15.45 -9.43 -4.44
C GLY A 440 13.98 -9.78 -4.40
N THR A 441 13.26 -8.98 -3.64
CA THR A 441 11.82 -9.11 -3.39
C THR A 441 11.03 -8.01 -4.10
N SER A 442 9.88 -7.63 -3.60
CA SER A 442 8.99 -6.62 -4.17
C SER A 442 9.64 -5.28 -4.54
N MET A 443 10.82 -4.96 -3.98
CA MET A 443 11.58 -3.77 -4.37
C MET A 443 12.13 -3.87 -5.80
N LEU A 444 12.50 -5.07 -6.28
CA LEU A 444 12.94 -5.29 -7.66
C LEU A 444 11.82 -5.06 -8.68
N ALA A 445 10.59 -5.40 -8.33
CA ALA A 445 9.44 -5.29 -9.22
C ALA A 445 9.03 -3.83 -9.47
N LYS A 446 9.40 -2.88 -8.58
CA LYS A 446 8.83 -1.53 -8.55
C LYS A 446 9.86 -0.42 -8.77
N GLY A 447 9.48 0.58 -9.58
CA GLY A 447 10.08 1.93 -9.59
C GLY A 447 11.50 2.11 -10.10
N HIS A 448 12.17 1.08 -10.64
CA HIS A 448 13.55 1.19 -11.10
C HIS A 448 13.70 0.84 -12.59
N ASP A 449 14.60 1.55 -13.26
CA ASP A 449 14.94 1.31 -14.66
C ASP A 449 16.25 0.54 -14.73
N TYR A 450 16.20 -0.62 -15.39
CA TYR A 450 17.36 -1.47 -15.64
C TYR A 450 17.64 -1.50 -17.15
N HIS A 451 18.87 -1.16 -17.54
CA HIS A 451 19.19 -0.95 -18.96
C HIS A 451 19.76 -2.19 -19.66
N SER A 452 20.46 -3.05 -18.93
CA SER A 452 21.21 -4.19 -19.48
C SER A 452 20.62 -5.57 -19.13
N VAL A 453 19.44 -5.60 -18.52
CA VAL A 453 18.79 -6.84 -18.08
C VAL A 453 18.14 -7.53 -19.28
N ASP A 454 18.63 -8.74 -19.60
CA ASP A 454 18.06 -9.62 -20.65
C ASP A 454 17.33 -10.83 -20.08
N LEU A 455 17.46 -11.10 -18.78
CA LEU A 455 16.80 -12.21 -18.10
C LEU A 455 16.12 -11.76 -16.82
N SER A 456 14.82 -12.05 -16.70
CA SER A 456 14.08 -11.99 -15.45
C SER A 456 13.70 -13.40 -15.00
N VAL A 457 14.08 -13.78 -13.80
CA VAL A 457 13.71 -15.06 -13.18
C VAL A 457 12.70 -14.80 -12.07
N ILE A 458 11.60 -15.52 -12.03
CA ILE A 458 10.55 -15.40 -11.03
C ILE A 458 10.35 -16.74 -10.35
N LEU A 459 10.73 -16.83 -9.10
CA LEU A 459 10.65 -18.02 -8.26
C LEU A 459 9.45 -17.94 -7.31
N GLY A 460 8.93 -19.08 -6.85
CA GLY A 460 7.95 -19.17 -5.77
C GLY A 460 6.55 -18.64 -6.09
N LEU A 461 6.15 -18.58 -7.36
CA LEU A 461 4.83 -18.11 -7.80
C LEU A 461 3.68 -18.95 -7.25
N ASP A 462 3.86 -20.27 -7.12
CA ASP A 462 2.81 -21.18 -6.64
C ASP A 462 2.41 -20.88 -5.19
N GLU A 463 3.36 -20.47 -4.34
CA GLU A 463 3.04 -20.07 -2.97
C GLU A 463 2.11 -18.83 -2.91
N TYR A 464 2.17 -17.99 -3.94
CA TYR A 464 1.29 -16.80 -4.06
C TYR A 464 -0.08 -17.18 -4.61
N LEU A 465 -0.14 -18.05 -5.59
CA LEU A 465 -1.40 -18.57 -6.15
C LEU A 465 -2.24 -19.35 -5.12
N LEU A 466 -1.58 -20.07 -4.23
CA LEU A 466 -2.22 -20.91 -3.21
C LEU A 466 -2.61 -20.15 -1.93
N ARG A 467 -2.44 -18.84 -1.87
CA ARG A 467 -2.89 -18.05 -0.73
C ARG A 467 -4.41 -18.10 -0.59
N PRO A 468 -4.93 -18.18 0.65
CA PRO A 468 -6.37 -18.15 0.89
C PRO A 468 -6.92 -16.71 0.70
N SER A 469 -6.88 -16.22 -0.54
CA SER A 469 -7.37 -14.90 -0.91
C SER A 469 -8.06 -14.95 -2.26
N PHE A 470 -9.21 -14.30 -2.38
CA PHE A 470 -9.91 -14.16 -3.66
C PHE A 470 -9.09 -13.36 -4.69
N ARG A 471 -8.05 -12.65 -4.27
CA ARG A 471 -7.14 -11.87 -5.11
C ARG A 471 -5.85 -12.61 -5.46
N ALA A 472 -5.67 -13.85 -5.01
CA ALA A 472 -4.41 -14.56 -5.18
C ALA A 472 -3.94 -14.64 -6.65
N SER A 473 -4.83 -15.01 -7.57
CA SER A 473 -4.53 -15.06 -9.01
C SER A 473 -4.21 -13.69 -9.59
N GLU A 474 -5.01 -12.66 -9.26
CA GLU A 474 -4.82 -11.26 -9.69
C GLU A 474 -3.47 -10.71 -9.23
N GLU A 475 -3.16 -10.85 -7.94
CA GLU A 475 -1.90 -10.34 -7.36
C GLU A 475 -0.67 -11.08 -7.89
N THR A 476 -0.78 -12.39 -8.07
CA THR A 476 0.34 -13.21 -8.58
C THR A 476 0.65 -12.91 -10.03
N LEU A 477 -0.40 -12.81 -10.87
CA LEU A 477 -0.22 -12.46 -12.27
C LEU A 477 0.33 -11.03 -12.44
N ALA A 478 -0.23 -10.06 -11.71
CA ALA A 478 0.25 -8.68 -11.71
C ALA A 478 1.73 -8.60 -11.32
N LEU A 479 2.14 -9.33 -10.28
CA LEU A 479 3.52 -9.42 -9.82
C LEU A 479 4.43 -10.03 -10.90
N ALA A 480 4.02 -11.15 -11.51
CA ALA A 480 4.78 -11.81 -12.57
C ALA A 480 4.98 -10.86 -13.76
N MET A 481 3.93 -10.15 -14.20
CA MET A 481 4.00 -9.18 -15.29
C MET A 481 4.89 -7.97 -14.97
N GLN A 482 4.84 -7.47 -13.74
CA GLN A 482 5.70 -6.37 -13.30
C GLN A 482 7.18 -6.75 -13.33
N VAL A 483 7.54 -7.95 -12.84
CA VAL A 483 8.92 -8.44 -12.86
C VAL A 483 9.36 -8.74 -14.30
N ALA A 484 8.51 -9.39 -15.10
CA ALA A 484 8.75 -9.61 -16.51
C ALA A 484 8.99 -8.28 -17.28
N GLY A 485 8.30 -7.22 -16.87
CA GLY A 485 8.47 -5.87 -17.42
C GLY A 485 9.83 -5.22 -17.12
N ARG A 486 10.67 -5.81 -16.28
CA ARG A 486 12.01 -5.27 -15.95
C ARG A 486 13.09 -5.74 -16.91
N ALA A 487 12.90 -6.87 -17.58
CA ALA A 487 13.81 -7.32 -18.61
C ALA A 487 13.42 -6.78 -20.01
N GLY A 488 14.41 -6.57 -20.86
CA GLY A 488 14.20 -6.29 -22.27
C GLY A 488 13.58 -4.92 -22.57
N ARG A 489 13.97 -3.87 -21.87
CA ARG A 489 13.50 -2.51 -22.22
C ARG A 489 13.96 -2.07 -23.62
N LYS A 490 15.05 -2.66 -24.13
CA LYS A 490 15.54 -2.47 -25.49
C LYS A 490 15.94 -3.83 -26.04
N GLY A 491 15.13 -4.38 -26.97
CA GLY A 491 15.42 -5.64 -27.66
C GLY A 491 14.77 -6.87 -27.04
N GLU A 492 15.36 -8.05 -27.28
CA GLU A 492 14.84 -9.34 -26.83
C GLU A 492 15.22 -9.62 -25.37
N ALA A 493 14.31 -10.27 -24.64
CA ALA A 493 14.54 -10.69 -23.27
C ALA A 493 13.88 -12.04 -23.00
N ARG A 494 14.43 -12.75 -22.01
CA ARG A 494 13.92 -14.02 -21.52
C ARG A 494 13.31 -13.82 -20.15
N VAL A 495 12.19 -14.47 -19.91
CA VAL A 495 11.50 -14.47 -18.62
C VAL A 495 11.29 -15.90 -18.19
N LEU A 496 11.99 -16.33 -17.14
CA LEU A 496 11.87 -17.67 -16.57
C LEU A 496 10.89 -17.65 -15.41
N LEU A 497 9.80 -18.39 -15.54
CA LEU A 497 8.79 -18.59 -14.51
C LEU A 497 8.95 -19.98 -13.91
N GLN A 498 9.27 -20.08 -12.62
CA GLN A 498 9.28 -21.35 -11.91
C GLN A 498 7.91 -21.58 -11.27
N THR A 499 7.14 -22.50 -11.84
CA THR A 499 5.75 -22.76 -11.44
C THR A 499 5.24 -24.09 -11.95
N LYS A 500 4.46 -24.81 -11.15
CA LYS A 500 3.67 -25.98 -11.55
C LYS A 500 2.36 -25.61 -12.26
N ASN A 501 1.97 -24.34 -12.21
CA ASN A 501 0.75 -23.81 -12.82
C ASN A 501 1.00 -23.18 -14.19
N ARG A 502 1.81 -23.81 -15.02
CA ARG A 502 2.22 -23.34 -16.35
C ARG A 502 1.03 -22.87 -17.21
N ALA A 503 -0.03 -23.66 -17.28
CA ALA A 503 -1.21 -23.35 -18.11
C ALA A 503 -1.87 -22.00 -17.73
N PHE A 504 -1.86 -21.63 -16.45
CA PHE A 504 -2.37 -20.35 -15.98
C PHE A 504 -1.54 -19.19 -16.54
N PHE A 505 -0.22 -19.27 -16.43
CA PHE A 505 0.65 -18.21 -16.91
C PHE A 505 0.70 -18.15 -18.44
N GLU A 506 0.77 -19.25 -19.14
CA GLU A 506 0.71 -19.28 -20.62
C GLU A 506 -0.53 -18.59 -21.16
N ARG A 507 -1.67 -18.75 -20.48
CA ARG A 507 -2.93 -18.14 -20.89
C ARG A 507 -2.96 -16.63 -20.67
N TYR A 508 -2.36 -16.10 -19.59
CA TYR A 508 -2.63 -14.74 -19.14
C TYR A 508 -1.42 -13.81 -19.07
N ILE A 509 -0.19 -14.31 -19.08
CA ILE A 509 1.01 -13.48 -18.84
C ILE A 509 1.23 -12.42 -19.92
N GLU A 510 0.75 -12.66 -21.14
CA GLU A 510 0.79 -11.72 -22.26
C GLU A 510 -0.58 -11.06 -22.53
N ASP A 511 -1.65 -11.55 -21.93
CA ASP A 511 -3.01 -11.05 -22.13
C ASP A 511 -3.75 -10.83 -20.80
N TYR A 512 -3.41 -9.73 -20.13
CA TYR A 512 -4.08 -9.35 -18.88
C TYR A 512 -5.55 -8.96 -19.11
N ASP A 513 -5.90 -8.50 -20.32
CA ASP A 513 -7.29 -8.19 -20.68
C ASP A 513 -8.16 -9.47 -20.65
N ALA A 514 -7.64 -10.61 -21.11
CA ALA A 514 -8.32 -11.91 -21.03
C ALA A 514 -8.49 -12.35 -19.56
N PHE A 515 -7.43 -12.19 -18.74
CA PHE A 515 -7.51 -12.50 -17.32
C PHE A 515 -8.62 -11.70 -16.62
N LEU A 516 -8.68 -10.39 -16.85
CA LEU A 516 -9.70 -9.54 -16.23
C LEU A 516 -11.14 -9.97 -16.59
N LYS A 517 -11.37 -10.39 -17.83
CA LYS A 517 -12.69 -10.87 -18.27
C LYS A 517 -13.07 -12.19 -17.58
N ASP A 518 -12.16 -13.16 -17.57
CA ASP A 518 -12.40 -14.46 -16.96
C ASP A 518 -12.58 -14.32 -15.43
N GLU A 519 -11.77 -13.46 -14.80
CA GLU A 519 -11.84 -13.23 -13.35
C GLU A 519 -13.12 -12.47 -12.94
N LEU A 520 -13.68 -11.61 -13.79
CA LEU A 520 -15.00 -11.00 -13.55
C LEU A 520 -16.09 -12.07 -13.44
N GLU A 521 -16.11 -13.04 -14.36
CA GLU A 521 -17.09 -14.14 -14.31
C GLU A 521 -16.88 -15.02 -13.06
N ASN A 522 -15.62 -15.30 -12.69
CA ASN A 522 -15.30 -16.10 -11.49
C ASN A 522 -15.77 -15.41 -10.19
N ARG A 523 -15.74 -14.06 -10.12
CA ARG A 523 -16.14 -13.29 -8.93
C ARG A 523 -17.61 -12.89 -8.91
N LYS A 524 -18.33 -13.14 -9.99
CA LYS A 524 -19.73 -12.76 -10.10
C LYS A 524 -20.53 -13.28 -8.91
N ASP A 525 -21.31 -12.39 -8.31
CA ASP A 525 -22.17 -12.67 -7.15
C ASP A 525 -21.45 -13.16 -5.87
N LEU A 526 -20.12 -13.22 -5.87
CA LEU A 526 -19.34 -13.76 -4.77
C LEU A 526 -18.43 -12.72 -4.11
N TYR A 527 -17.64 -12.00 -4.91
CA TYR A 527 -16.55 -11.14 -4.42
C TYR A 527 -16.55 -9.76 -5.07
N PRO A 528 -15.74 -8.82 -4.58
CA PRO A 528 -15.54 -7.56 -5.28
C PRO A 528 -15.12 -7.76 -6.75
N PRO A 529 -15.69 -7.00 -7.70
CA PRO A 529 -16.41 -5.73 -7.53
C PRO A 529 -17.90 -5.83 -7.23
N PHE A 530 -18.51 -7.02 -7.22
CA PHE A 530 -19.96 -7.22 -7.11
C PHE A 530 -20.46 -7.15 -5.67
N LYS A 531 -19.81 -7.86 -4.75
CA LYS A 531 -20.12 -7.80 -3.31
C LYS A 531 -18.94 -7.22 -2.54
N ARG A 532 -19.23 -6.46 -1.51
CA ARG A 532 -18.23 -5.96 -0.56
C ARG A 532 -18.01 -6.96 0.55
N LEU A 533 -16.86 -6.87 1.18
CA LEU A 533 -16.45 -7.74 2.26
C LEU A 533 -16.27 -6.96 3.56
N LEU A 534 -16.52 -7.60 4.67
CA LEU A 534 -16.15 -7.15 6.00
C LEU A 534 -15.46 -8.30 6.72
N ARG A 535 -14.22 -8.10 7.14
CA ARG A 535 -13.50 -9.02 8.01
C ARG A 535 -13.62 -8.54 9.45
N VAL A 536 -14.12 -9.38 10.33
CA VAL A 536 -14.10 -9.17 11.77
C VAL A 536 -12.95 -9.99 12.34
N LEU A 537 -12.08 -9.38 13.13
CA LEU A 537 -10.98 -10.01 13.84
C LEU A 537 -11.26 -9.93 15.34
N ILE A 538 -11.17 -11.05 16.03
CA ILE A 538 -11.34 -11.17 17.47
C ILE A 538 -10.01 -11.62 18.06
N GLU A 539 -9.54 -10.92 19.09
CA GLU A 539 -8.26 -11.19 19.75
C GLU A 539 -8.42 -11.21 21.27
N ASP A 540 -8.11 -12.33 21.90
CA ASP A 540 -8.18 -12.47 23.36
C ASP A 540 -7.00 -13.31 23.87
N LYS A 541 -6.58 -13.07 25.12
CA LYS A 541 -5.58 -13.90 25.80
C LYS A 541 -6.10 -15.31 26.10
N ASP A 542 -7.40 -15.45 26.27
CA ASP A 542 -8.08 -16.73 26.48
C ASP A 542 -8.73 -17.20 25.19
N GLN A 543 -8.33 -18.37 24.73
CA GLN A 543 -8.85 -18.97 23.49
C GLN A 543 -10.37 -19.22 23.55
N LYS A 544 -10.87 -19.69 24.70
CA LYS A 544 -12.29 -19.99 24.87
C LYS A 544 -13.15 -18.72 24.80
N ASN A 545 -12.66 -17.61 25.36
CA ASN A 545 -13.34 -16.32 25.27
C ASN A 545 -13.38 -15.80 23.83
N ALA A 546 -12.27 -15.88 23.12
CA ALA A 546 -12.22 -15.50 21.70
C ALA A 546 -13.18 -16.36 20.85
N GLN A 547 -13.18 -17.67 21.06
CA GLN A 547 -14.06 -18.60 20.36
C GLN A 547 -15.54 -18.31 20.65
N LYS A 548 -15.94 -18.18 21.92
CA LYS A 548 -17.32 -17.85 22.30
C LYS A 548 -17.82 -16.56 21.67
N LEU A 549 -16.97 -15.53 21.65
CA LEU A 549 -17.33 -14.25 21.03
C LEU A 549 -17.49 -14.40 19.49
N CYS A 550 -16.62 -15.19 18.85
CA CYS A 550 -16.69 -15.51 17.44
C CYS A 550 -18.01 -16.25 17.10
N GLU A 551 -18.35 -17.27 17.84
CA GLU A 551 -19.61 -18.04 17.67
C GLU A 551 -20.85 -17.18 17.92
N LYS A 552 -20.81 -16.30 18.94
CA LYS A 552 -21.87 -15.32 19.20
C LYS A 552 -22.10 -14.43 17.98
N PHE A 553 -21.04 -13.81 17.43
CA PHE A 553 -21.16 -12.97 16.25
C PHE A 553 -21.64 -13.77 15.04
N ALA A 554 -21.12 -14.96 14.82
CA ALA A 554 -21.54 -15.82 13.71
C ALA A 554 -23.05 -16.13 13.77
N SER A 555 -23.59 -16.44 14.94
CA SER A 555 -25.02 -16.70 15.12
C SER A 555 -25.88 -15.44 14.91
N GLN A 556 -25.41 -14.28 15.39
CA GLN A 556 -26.13 -13.01 15.23
C GLN A 556 -26.18 -12.55 13.77
N PHE A 557 -25.02 -12.59 13.08
CA PHE A 557 -24.92 -12.03 11.71
C PHE A 557 -25.52 -12.96 10.66
N ARG A 558 -25.59 -14.27 10.91
CA ARG A 558 -26.26 -15.23 10.01
C ARG A 558 -27.74 -14.89 9.78
N ASN A 559 -28.37 -14.22 10.73
CA ASN A 559 -29.79 -13.86 10.64
C ASN A 559 -30.07 -12.51 9.95
N ILE A 560 -29.03 -11.80 9.50
CA ILE A 560 -29.20 -10.51 8.80
C ILE A 560 -29.42 -10.78 7.32
N LYS A 561 -30.66 -10.55 6.82
CA LYS A 561 -31.08 -10.87 5.44
C LYS A 561 -30.18 -10.33 4.32
N GLN A 562 -29.53 -9.19 4.55
CA GLN A 562 -28.70 -8.52 3.54
C GLN A 562 -27.21 -8.87 3.63
N VAL A 563 -26.84 -9.76 4.52
CA VAL A 563 -25.45 -10.10 4.79
C VAL A 563 -25.27 -11.61 4.77
N GLU A 564 -24.26 -12.06 4.05
CA GLU A 564 -23.88 -13.47 4.01
C GLU A 564 -22.66 -13.69 4.90
N LEU A 565 -22.72 -14.67 5.80
CA LEU A 565 -21.58 -15.17 6.54
C LEU A 565 -20.84 -16.17 5.65
N VAL A 566 -19.69 -15.73 5.10
CA VAL A 566 -18.85 -16.56 4.20
C VAL A 566 -18.13 -17.66 4.97
N GLY A 567 -17.60 -17.32 6.17
CA GLY A 567 -16.91 -18.26 7.02
C GLY A 567 -16.46 -17.61 8.33
N TYR A 568 -16.13 -18.45 9.31
CA TYR A 568 -15.58 -18.03 10.60
C TYR A 568 -14.76 -19.15 11.22
N GLY A 569 -13.84 -18.80 12.10
CA GLY A 569 -13.00 -19.78 12.80
C GLY A 569 -11.68 -19.18 13.30
N ILE A 570 -10.72 -20.05 13.52
CA ILE A 570 -9.36 -19.67 13.90
C ILE A 570 -8.65 -19.03 12.69
N CYS A 571 -7.90 -17.94 12.91
CA CYS A 571 -7.06 -17.35 11.88
C CYS A 571 -5.91 -18.30 11.50
N GLY A 572 -5.39 -18.18 10.27
CA GLY A 572 -4.20 -18.93 9.84
C GLY A 572 -2.98 -18.70 10.75
N VAL A 573 -2.89 -17.52 11.37
CA VAL A 573 -2.01 -17.23 12.50
C VAL A 573 -2.85 -17.25 13.76
N GLU A 574 -2.90 -18.39 14.43
CA GLU A 574 -3.77 -18.65 15.58
C GLU A 574 -3.51 -17.71 16.75
N MET A 575 -2.25 -17.37 17.00
CA MET A 575 -1.84 -16.52 18.09
C MET A 575 -0.85 -15.45 17.63
N LEU A 576 -1.06 -14.21 18.07
CA LEU A 576 -0.16 -13.09 17.81
C LEU A 576 0.00 -12.23 19.06
N HIS A 577 1.24 -11.92 19.46
CA HIS A 577 1.55 -11.17 20.67
C HIS A 577 0.86 -11.72 21.94
N GLY A 578 0.75 -13.04 22.06
CA GLY A 578 0.12 -13.71 23.20
C GLY A 578 -1.41 -13.63 23.22
N LYS A 579 -2.04 -13.31 22.10
CA LYS A 579 -3.50 -13.31 21.94
C LYS A 579 -3.92 -14.32 20.88
N TYR A 580 -4.91 -15.14 21.19
CA TYR A 580 -5.58 -16.03 20.25
C TYR A 580 -6.46 -15.22 19.30
N ARG A 581 -6.49 -15.62 18.03
CA ARG A 581 -7.11 -14.86 16.93
C ARG A 581 -8.18 -15.71 16.24
N PHE A 582 -9.37 -15.17 16.17
CA PHE A 582 -10.50 -15.70 15.41
C PHE A 582 -11.00 -14.67 14.40
N TYR A 583 -11.57 -15.14 13.32
CA TYR A 583 -12.11 -14.27 12.28
C TYR A 583 -13.55 -14.63 11.93
N LEU A 584 -14.28 -13.66 11.42
CA LEU A 584 -15.48 -13.84 10.60
C LEU A 584 -15.28 -13.07 9.31
N LEU A 585 -15.73 -13.65 8.21
CA LEU A 585 -15.79 -13.01 6.92
C LEU A 585 -17.25 -12.89 6.48
N LEU A 586 -17.68 -11.67 6.27
CA LEU A 586 -19.02 -11.30 5.85
C LEU A 586 -18.95 -10.68 4.45
N ARG A 587 -20.00 -10.85 3.66
CA ARG A 587 -20.16 -10.17 2.36
C ARG A 587 -21.58 -9.63 2.18
N SER A 588 -21.69 -8.55 1.41
CA SER A 588 -22.96 -7.92 1.10
C SER A 588 -22.86 -7.04 -0.15
N GLU A 589 -23.93 -6.93 -0.91
CA GLU A 589 -24.10 -5.88 -1.92
C GLU A 589 -24.36 -4.52 -1.26
N ASN A 590 -24.96 -4.55 -0.08
CA ASN A 590 -25.31 -3.34 0.68
C ASN A 590 -24.20 -2.96 1.66
N HIS A 591 -23.40 -1.97 1.29
CA HIS A 591 -22.31 -1.47 2.16
C HIS A 591 -22.82 -0.91 3.49
N LYS A 592 -24.03 -0.33 3.55
CA LYS A 592 -24.59 0.24 4.78
C LYS A 592 -24.84 -0.85 5.83
N ALA A 593 -25.22 -2.06 5.40
CA ALA A 593 -25.37 -3.19 6.30
C ALA A 593 -24.02 -3.61 6.92
N LEU A 594 -22.93 -3.59 6.13
CA LEU A 594 -21.60 -3.89 6.63
C LEU A 594 -21.07 -2.81 7.59
N VAL A 595 -21.29 -1.53 7.26
CA VAL A 595 -20.94 -0.39 8.14
C VAL A 595 -21.72 -0.46 9.47
N ALA A 596 -22.99 -0.85 9.45
CA ALA A 596 -23.78 -1.05 10.69
C ALA A 596 -23.19 -2.16 11.57
N ILE A 597 -22.73 -3.27 10.98
CA ILE A 597 -22.04 -4.34 11.69
C ILE A 597 -20.69 -3.85 12.23
N GLU A 598 -19.92 -3.13 11.45
CA GLU A 598 -18.65 -2.56 11.90
C GLU A 598 -18.84 -1.66 13.12
N ASN A 599 -19.84 -0.77 13.10
CA ASN A 599 -20.21 0.06 14.27
C ASN A 599 -20.59 -0.77 15.49
N TYR A 600 -21.28 -1.88 15.30
CA TYR A 600 -21.61 -2.79 16.40
C TYR A 600 -20.35 -3.47 16.98
N ILE A 601 -19.44 -3.92 16.12
CA ILE A 601 -18.19 -4.57 16.51
C ILE A 601 -17.28 -3.65 17.33
N LEU A 602 -17.23 -2.36 17.03
CA LEU A 602 -16.39 -1.39 17.75
C LEU A 602 -16.79 -1.19 19.22
N GLN A 603 -17.97 -1.66 19.64
CA GLN A 603 -18.37 -1.65 21.05
C GLN A 603 -17.60 -2.71 21.88
N PHE A 604 -16.93 -3.65 21.23
CA PHE A 604 -16.19 -4.74 21.86
C PHE A 604 -14.69 -4.48 21.81
N LYS A 605 -14.04 -4.39 22.98
CA LYS A 605 -12.60 -4.11 23.11
C LYS A 605 -11.70 -5.17 22.47
N ASN A 606 -12.20 -6.41 22.38
CA ASN A 606 -11.46 -7.56 21.87
C ASN A 606 -11.78 -7.87 20.41
N ALA A 607 -12.47 -6.97 19.71
CA ALA A 607 -12.82 -7.14 18.31
C ALA A 607 -12.48 -5.90 17.49
N SER A 608 -12.14 -6.11 16.24
CA SER A 608 -11.94 -5.08 15.23
C SER A 608 -12.58 -5.51 13.92
N ALA A 609 -12.92 -4.56 13.08
CA ALA A 609 -13.51 -4.82 11.79
C ALA A 609 -12.76 -4.06 10.72
N ASP A 610 -12.62 -4.66 9.53
CA ASP A 610 -11.97 -4.12 8.35
C ASP A 610 -12.90 -4.26 7.15
N ILE A 611 -13.43 -3.13 6.70
CA ILE A 611 -14.26 -3.09 5.49
C ILE A 611 -13.37 -3.06 4.25
N ASP A 612 -13.77 -3.79 3.22
CA ASP A 612 -12.98 -4.03 2.01
C ASP A 612 -11.55 -4.53 2.33
N PRO A 613 -11.41 -5.65 3.07
CA PRO A 613 -10.11 -6.20 3.40
C PRO A 613 -9.38 -6.64 2.13
N ILE A 614 -8.08 -6.45 2.12
CA ILE A 614 -7.20 -6.95 1.05
C ILE A 614 -6.61 -8.33 1.36
N ASP A 615 -6.72 -8.75 2.60
CA ASP A 615 -6.18 -10.00 3.12
C ASP A 615 -7.19 -10.66 4.06
N PHE A 616 -7.23 -12.00 4.07
CA PHE A 616 -8.09 -12.80 4.95
C PHE A 616 -7.33 -13.42 6.12
N ALA A 617 -5.99 -13.32 6.15
CA ALA A 617 -5.14 -13.93 7.17
C ALA A 617 -5.14 -13.19 8.53
#